data_1f50b508fabd7f1b131fac21fbbb2041
#
_entry.id   1f50b508fabd7f1b131fac21fbbb2041
#
_cell.length_a   1.000
_cell.length_b   1.000
_cell.length_c   1.000
_cell.angle_alpha   90.00
_cell.angle_beta   90.00
_cell.angle_gamma   90.00
#
_symmetry.space_group_name_H-M   'P 1'
#
loop_
_entity.id
_entity.type
_entity.pdbx_description
1 polymer ?
#
loop_
_entity_poly.entity_id
_entity_poly.type
_entity_poly.pdbx_seq_one_letter_code
_entity_poly.pdbx_strand_id
1 'polypeptide(L)'
;MAFHDIRFPADLSFGSLGGPERRTEIVALASGHEERNTPWAQARRRYDAGLGLRSLDDIERLIAFFEARQGMLHGFRWKDWADYRSAPASREILPTDQPLGIGDGVQTAFQLAKTYGSGGFSARRVITKPIPATVRPALGGLEQREGWVVDPLTGLIHFDTPPGRGAEVTAGFEFDVPVRFDTDLIQVSVASFQAGEVPRVPVIEVRE
;
A
#
# COMPACT_ATOMS: atom_id res chain seq x y z
N MET A 1 -3.52 5.96 18.64
CA MET A 1 -3.53 4.79 17.74
C MET A 1 -2.08 4.45 17.44
N ALA A 2 -1.66 3.21 17.60
CA ALA A 2 -0.28 2.82 17.29
C ALA A 2 -0.28 1.96 16.02
N PHE A 3 0.71 2.17 15.15
CA PHE A 3 0.99 1.28 14.04
C PHE A 3 2.00 0.23 14.51
N HIS A 4 1.65 -1.03 14.37
CA HIS A 4 2.55 -2.14 14.64
C HIS A 4 3.27 -2.50 13.32
N ASP A 5 4.57 -2.25 13.25
CA ASP A 5 5.37 -2.49 12.05
C ASP A 5 5.61 -3.99 11.79
N ILE A 6 4.51 -4.72 11.69
CA ILE A 6 4.48 -6.18 11.44
C ILE A 6 3.57 -6.44 10.25
N ARG A 7 4.01 -7.31 9.36
CA ARG A 7 3.23 -7.73 8.20
C ARG A 7 2.23 -8.82 8.58
N PHE A 8 0.99 -8.69 8.10
CA PHE A 8 0.02 -9.78 8.08
C PHE A 8 0.59 -10.98 7.34
N PRO A 9 0.35 -12.22 7.77
CA PRO A 9 0.90 -13.41 7.12
C PRO A 9 0.66 -13.40 5.61
N ALA A 10 1.75 -13.44 4.84
CA ALA A 10 1.71 -13.21 3.39
C ALA A 10 0.99 -14.31 2.62
N ASP A 11 1.05 -15.55 3.12
CA ASP A 11 0.33 -16.70 2.61
C ASP A 11 -1.20 -16.55 2.78
N LEU A 12 -1.65 -15.98 3.89
CA LEU A 12 -3.07 -15.67 4.10
C LEU A 12 -3.54 -14.51 3.23
N SER A 13 -2.71 -13.47 3.06
CA SER A 13 -3.07 -12.34 2.21
C SER A 13 -3.09 -12.69 0.72
N PHE A 14 -2.38 -13.74 0.28
CA PHE A 14 -2.29 -14.12 -1.13
C PHE A 14 -3.64 -14.50 -1.76
N GLY A 15 -4.54 -15.09 -1.01
CA GLY A 15 -5.89 -15.45 -1.48
C GLY A 15 -6.95 -14.37 -1.25
N SER A 16 -6.59 -13.20 -0.72
CA SER A 16 -7.53 -12.15 -0.38
C SER A 16 -8.18 -11.53 -1.62
N LEU A 17 -9.42 -11.08 -1.45
CA LEU A 17 -10.12 -10.24 -2.42
C LEU A 17 -10.01 -8.79 -1.99
N GLY A 18 -9.71 -7.87 -2.93
CA GLY A 18 -9.67 -6.46 -2.59
C GLY A 18 -9.19 -5.57 -3.72
N GLY A 19 -9.12 -4.28 -3.44
CA GLY A 19 -8.66 -3.29 -4.41
C GLY A 19 -8.91 -1.85 -3.99
N PRO A 20 -8.69 -0.89 -4.92
CA PRO A 20 -8.91 0.53 -4.66
C PRO A 20 -10.39 0.89 -4.58
N GLU A 21 -10.76 1.61 -3.54
CA GLU A 21 -12.04 2.26 -3.35
C GLU A 21 -11.89 3.77 -3.55
N ARG A 22 -12.83 4.39 -4.27
CA ARG A 22 -12.96 5.84 -4.37
C ARG A 22 -14.35 6.26 -3.93
N ARG A 23 -14.48 7.49 -3.46
CA ARG A 23 -15.77 8.10 -3.17
C ARG A 23 -16.04 9.20 -4.19
N THR A 24 -17.16 9.09 -4.91
CA THR A 24 -17.64 10.08 -5.84
C THR A 24 -19.03 10.51 -5.43
N GLU A 25 -19.24 11.80 -5.32
CA GLU A 25 -20.55 12.43 -5.10
C GLU A 25 -21.08 12.86 -6.47
N ILE A 26 -22.28 12.43 -6.80
CA ILE A 26 -22.92 12.72 -8.09
C ILE A 26 -24.19 13.50 -7.81
N VAL A 27 -24.29 14.68 -8.43
CA VAL A 27 -25.49 15.54 -8.37
C VAL A 27 -26.11 15.58 -9.76
N ALA A 28 -27.31 15.05 -9.90
CA ALA A 28 -28.09 15.14 -11.12
C ALA A 28 -28.78 16.53 -11.20
N LEU A 29 -28.54 17.24 -12.29
CA LEU A 29 -29.16 18.53 -12.56
C LEU A 29 -30.51 18.36 -13.26
N ALA A 30 -31.40 19.35 -13.11
CA ALA A 30 -32.71 19.36 -13.78
C ALA A 30 -32.60 19.31 -15.32
N SER A 31 -31.46 19.68 -15.88
CA SER A 31 -31.15 19.62 -17.32
C SER A 31 -30.84 18.21 -17.83
N GLY A 32 -30.76 17.19 -16.94
CA GLY A 32 -30.34 15.85 -17.28
C GLY A 32 -28.81 15.63 -17.31
N HIS A 33 -28.03 16.68 -17.07
CA HIS A 33 -26.57 16.57 -16.85
C HIS A 33 -26.27 16.18 -15.41
N GLU A 34 -25.04 15.70 -15.17
CA GLU A 34 -24.56 15.40 -13.82
C GLU A 34 -23.24 16.14 -13.52
N GLU A 35 -23.12 16.60 -12.29
CA GLU A 35 -21.87 17.07 -11.72
C GLU A 35 -21.27 16.00 -10.81
N ARG A 36 -19.96 15.80 -10.91
CA ARG A 36 -19.24 14.78 -10.14
C ARG A 36 -18.15 15.44 -9.31
N ASN A 37 -18.14 15.15 -8.03
CA ASN A 37 -17.12 15.59 -7.10
C ASN A 37 -16.51 14.41 -6.37
N THR A 38 -15.22 14.49 -6.05
CA THR A 38 -14.53 13.48 -5.25
C THR A 38 -13.93 14.13 -3.99
N PRO A 39 -14.45 13.80 -2.80
CA PRO A 39 -13.91 14.33 -1.55
C PRO A 39 -12.56 13.69 -1.16
N TRP A 40 -12.16 12.61 -1.84
CA TRP A 40 -10.92 11.90 -1.54
C TRP A 40 -9.83 12.22 -2.57
N ALA A 41 -8.73 12.80 -2.13
CA ALA A 41 -7.57 13.06 -2.98
C ALA A 41 -6.93 11.75 -3.50
N GLN A 42 -6.91 10.70 -2.70
CA GLN A 42 -6.38 9.39 -3.06
C GLN A 42 -7.41 8.29 -2.81
N ALA A 43 -7.32 7.21 -3.58
CA ALA A 43 -8.08 5.99 -3.33
C ALA A 43 -7.68 5.38 -1.98
N ARG A 44 -8.58 4.64 -1.35
CA ARG A 44 -8.36 3.82 -0.16
C ARG A 44 -8.46 2.36 -0.55
N ARG A 45 -7.62 1.50 0.00
CA ARG A 45 -7.67 0.06 -0.28
C ARG A 45 -8.58 -0.64 0.71
N ARG A 46 -9.37 -1.60 0.22
CA ARG A 46 -10.14 -2.54 1.03
C ARG A 46 -9.81 -3.96 0.62
N TYR A 47 -9.78 -4.85 1.62
CA TYR A 47 -9.50 -6.27 1.39
C TYR A 47 -10.43 -7.14 2.24
N ASP A 48 -10.62 -8.39 1.82
CA ASP A 48 -11.19 -9.45 2.65
C ASP A 48 -10.18 -10.60 2.70
N ALA A 49 -9.63 -10.85 3.89
CA ALA A 49 -8.60 -11.86 4.12
C ALA A 49 -9.19 -13.27 4.30
N GLY A 50 -10.49 -13.40 4.51
CA GLY A 50 -11.15 -14.69 4.77
C GLY A 50 -10.92 -15.71 3.68
N LEU A 51 -10.88 -15.27 2.42
CA LEU A 51 -10.64 -16.13 1.25
C LEU A 51 -9.23 -16.75 1.20
N GLY A 52 -8.30 -16.24 1.98
CA GLY A 52 -6.93 -16.78 2.09
C GLY A 52 -6.81 -17.98 3.03
N LEU A 53 -7.81 -18.22 3.88
CA LEU A 53 -7.80 -19.29 4.88
C LEU A 53 -8.06 -20.65 4.23
N ARG A 54 -7.23 -21.63 4.52
CA ARG A 54 -7.28 -22.97 3.92
C ARG A 54 -7.28 -24.09 4.96
N SER A 55 -6.90 -23.81 6.20
CA SER A 55 -6.77 -24.77 7.27
C SER A 55 -7.26 -24.21 8.62
N LEU A 56 -7.46 -25.07 9.61
CA LEU A 56 -7.77 -24.62 10.98
C LEU A 56 -6.58 -23.89 11.60
N ASP A 57 -5.36 -24.26 11.26
CA ASP A 57 -4.15 -23.56 11.70
C ASP A 57 -4.11 -22.12 11.16
N ASP A 58 -4.61 -21.91 9.95
CA ASP A 58 -4.73 -20.53 9.41
C ASP A 58 -5.73 -19.70 10.18
N ILE A 59 -6.84 -20.30 10.61
CA ILE A 59 -7.83 -19.65 11.48
C ILE A 59 -7.20 -19.29 12.83
N GLU A 60 -6.45 -20.20 13.43
CA GLU A 60 -5.74 -19.95 14.70
C GLU A 60 -4.73 -18.81 14.56
N ARG A 61 -3.94 -18.80 13.49
CA ARG A 61 -2.99 -17.71 13.16
C ARG A 61 -3.70 -16.38 12.96
N LEU A 62 -4.85 -16.38 12.27
CA LEU A 62 -5.67 -15.19 12.07
C LEU A 62 -6.18 -14.65 13.41
N ILE A 63 -6.76 -15.50 14.26
CA ILE A 63 -7.28 -15.10 15.58
C ILE A 63 -6.14 -14.53 16.43
N ALA A 64 -5.00 -15.21 16.50
CA ALA A 64 -3.84 -14.72 17.26
C ALA A 64 -3.35 -13.35 16.74
N PHE A 65 -3.34 -13.16 15.43
CA PHE A 65 -2.98 -11.88 14.83
C PHE A 65 -4.01 -10.79 15.13
N PHE A 66 -5.30 -11.11 15.08
CA PHE A 66 -6.40 -10.19 15.38
C PHE A 66 -6.38 -9.73 16.83
N GLU A 67 -6.25 -10.66 17.77
CA GLU A 67 -6.16 -10.37 19.21
C GLU A 67 -4.93 -9.49 19.52
N ALA A 68 -3.78 -9.79 18.93
CA ALA A 68 -2.57 -8.99 19.10
C ALA A 68 -2.68 -7.58 18.49
N ARG A 69 -3.62 -7.32 17.59
CA ARG A 69 -3.94 -5.99 17.02
C ARG A 69 -5.11 -5.31 17.71
N GLN A 70 -5.76 -5.98 18.66
CA GLN A 70 -6.94 -5.51 19.39
C GLN A 70 -8.05 -5.04 18.43
N GLY A 71 -8.43 -5.92 17.52
CA GLY A 71 -9.45 -5.64 16.50
C GLY A 71 -9.05 -4.45 15.60
N MET A 72 -9.90 -3.43 15.57
CA MET A 72 -9.69 -2.22 14.75
C MET A 72 -8.64 -1.24 15.30
N LEU A 73 -8.07 -1.47 16.49
CA LEU A 73 -7.30 -0.45 17.22
C LEU A 73 -5.95 -0.17 16.58
N HIS A 74 -5.19 -1.20 16.22
CA HIS A 74 -3.81 -1.06 15.75
C HIS A 74 -3.68 -1.36 14.26
N GLY A 75 -2.91 -0.50 13.57
CA GLY A 75 -2.54 -0.70 12.18
C GLY A 75 -1.40 -1.73 12.03
N PHE A 76 -1.28 -2.30 10.84
CA PHE A 76 -0.25 -3.26 10.47
C PHE A 76 0.05 -3.21 8.97
N ARG A 77 1.11 -3.89 8.52
CA ARG A 77 1.47 -3.98 7.10
C ARG A 77 0.68 -5.07 6.38
N TRP A 78 0.23 -4.75 5.17
CA TRP A 78 -0.49 -5.66 4.29
C TRP A 78 0.18 -5.74 2.93
N LYS A 79 0.52 -6.93 2.48
CA LYS A 79 0.99 -7.13 1.11
C LYS A 79 -0.21 -7.23 0.17
N ASP A 80 -0.38 -6.22 -0.67
CA ASP A 80 -1.35 -6.26 -1.78
C ASP A 80 -0.72 -6.96 -2.99
N TRP A 81 -1.04 -8.21 -3.22
CA TRP A 81 -0.43 -9.00 -4.29
C TRP A 81 -0.74 -8.51 -5.70
N ALA A 82 -1.78 -7.68 -5.86
CA ALA A 82 -2.10 -7.04 -7.12
C ALA A 82 -1.34 -5.72 -7.32
N ASP A 83 -0.88 -5.06 -6.22
CA ASP A 83 -0.28 -3.73 -6.27
C ASP A 83 0.75 -3.50 -5.14
N TYR A 84 1.86 -4.26 -5.16
CA TYR A 84 2.91 -4.22 -4.12
C TYR A 84 4.27 -3.71 -4.60
N ARG A 85 4.40 -3.27 -5.87
CA ARG A 85 5.70 -2.93 -6.46
C ARG A 85 5.60 -1.72 -7.40
N SER A 86 6.73 -1.05 -7.60
CA SER A 86 6.88 0.12 -8.48
C SER A 86 6.71 -0.19 -9.95
N ALA A 87 7.15 -1.37 -10.38
CA ALA A 87 7.12 -1.85 -11.76
C ALA A 87 5.86 -2.69 -12.07
N PRO A 88 5.47 -2.85 -13.35
CA PRO A 88 4.53 -3.89 -13.77
C PRO A 88 4.99 -5.29 -13.35
N ALA A 89 4.03 -6.19 -13.11
CA ALA A 89 4.33 -7.57 -12.67
C ALA A 89 5.22 -8.35 -13.63
N SER A 90 5.16 -8.06 -14.92
CA SER A 90 5.94 -8.70 -15.99
C SER A 90 7.39 -8.23 -16.12
N ARG A 91 7.81 -7.26 -15.32
CA ARG A 91 9.12 -6.61 -15.45
C ARG A 91 9.85 -6.56 -14.10
N GLU A 92 11.17 -6.63 -14.10
CA GLU A 92 11.97 -6.37 -12.91
C GLU A 92 11.82 -4.93 -12.42
N ILE A 93 12.06 -4.74 -11.11
CA ILE A 93 12.09 -3.41 -10.50
C ILE A 93 13.40 -2.72 -10.92
N LEU A 94 13.27 -1.55 -11.53
CA LEU A 94 14.39 -0.72 -11.93
C LEU A 94 14.46 0.54 -11.07
N PRO A 95 15.66 1.08 -10.82
CA PRO A 95 15.83 2.32 -10.04
C PRO A 95 15.16 3.55 -10.69
N THR A 96 14.77 3.44 -11.96
CA THR A 96 14.11 4.49 -12.75
C THR A 96 12.58 4.32 -12.86
N ASP A 97 11.95 3.39 -12.12
CA ASP A 97 10.53 3.06 -12.29
C ASP A 97 9.59 4.23 -11.98
N GLN A 98 9.85 4.96 -10.89
CA GLN A 98 8.94 6.00 -10.41
C GLN A 98 9.67 7.33 -10.20
N PRO A 99 9.19 8.43 -10.80
CA PRO A 99 9.73 9.75 -10.54
C PRO A 99 9.29 10.23 -9.15
N LEU A 100 10.25 10.70 -8.36
CA LEU A 100 10.02 11.22 -7.02
C LEU A 100 10.08 12.76 -7.00
N GLY A 101 10.92 13.35 -7.84
CA GLY A 101 11.12 14.80 -7.95
C GLY A 101 12.36 15.16 -8.75
N ILE A 102 12.75 16.42 -8.64
CA ILE A 102 13.94 16.98 -9.26
C ILE A 102 14.79 17.62 -8.18
N GLY A 103 16.08 17.33 -8.16
CA GLY A 103 17.05 17.93 -7.25
C GLY A 103 17.13 19.44 -7.45
N ASP A 104 17.24 20.19 -6.37
CA ASP A 104 17.42 21.64 -6.35
C ASP A 104 18.78 22.07 -5.76
N GLY A 105 19.57 21.07 -5.34
CA GLY A 105 20.86 21.27 -4.66
C GLY A 105 20.76 21.56 -3.17
N VAL A 106 19.55 21.53 -2.57
CA VAL A 106 19.30 21.82 -1.15
C VAL A 106 18.46 20.72 -0.49
N GLN A 107 17.41 20.27 -1.17
CA GLN A 107 16.52 19.24 -0.66
C GLN A 107 17.20 17.87 -0.63
N THR A 108 17.16 17.21 0.54
CA THR A 108 17.71 15.85 0.74
C THR A 108 16.62 14.77 0.84
N ALA A 109 15.38 15.14 1.17
CA ALA A 109 14.30 14.20 1.44
C ALA A 109 13.33 14.11 0.26
N PHE A 110 13.06 12.89 -0.22
CA PHE A 110 12.14 12.62 -1.33
C PHE A 110 11.16 11.52 -0.96
N GLN A 111 9.88 11.79 -1.17
CA GLN A 111 8.79 10.87 -0.83
C GLN A 111 8.63 9.81 -1.90
N LEU A 112 8.70 8.53 -1.53
CA LEU A 112 8.31 7.42 -2.37
C LEU A 112 6.85 7.56 -2.81
N ALA A 113 6.61 7.39 -4.09
CA ALA A 113 5.28 7.46 -4.67
C ALA A 113 5.17 6.53 -5.88
N LYS A 114 3.97 6.00 -6.11
CA LYS A 114 3.63 5.26 -7.33
C LYS A 114 2.64 6.05 -8.16
N THR A 115 2.94 6.18 -9.45
CA THR A 115 2.09 6.88 -10.42
C THR A 115 1.36 5.84 -11.27
N TYR A 116 0.04 5.96 -11.32
CA TYR A 116 -0.84 5.17 -12.18
C TYR A 116 -1.27 6.03 -13.34
N GLY A 117 -0.93 5.64 -14.56
CA GLY A 117 -1.23 6.41 -15.77
C GLY A 117 -2.07 5.63 -16.77
N SER A 118 -3.00 6.31 -17.43
CA SER A 118 -3.80 5.78 -18.53
C SER A 118 -4.30 6.92 -19.42
N GLY A 119 -4.08 6.84 -20.74
CA GLY A 119 -4.64 7.77 -21.73
C GLY A 119 -4.27 9.26 -21.51
N GLY A 120 -3.08 9.54 -20.99
CA GLY A 120 -2.64 10.91 -20.69
C GLY A 120 -3.04 11.45 -19.32
N PHE A 121 -3.83 10.68 -18.54
CA PHE A 121 -4.22 11.02 -17.16
C PHE A 121 -3.40 10.20 -16.17
N SER A 122 -3.12 10.75 -15.02
CA SER A 122 -2.38 10.07 -13.97
C SER A 122 -2.92 10.35 -12.58
N ALA A 123 -2.70 9.39 -11.67
CA ALA A 123 -2.96 9.53 -10.25
C ALA A 123 -1.70 9.12 -9.48
N ARG A 124 -1.23 9.98 -8.58
CA ARG A 124 -0.07 9.71 -7.74
C ARG A 124 -0.52 9.19 -6.38
N ARG A 125 0.09 8.09 -5.92
CA ARG A 125 -0.11 7.53 -4.58
C ARG A 125 1.18 7.67 -3.78
N VAL A 126 1.09 8.27 -2.60
CA VAL A 126 2.18 8.29 -1.62
C VAL A 126 2.37 6.89 -1.05
N ILE A 127 3.61 6.43 -0.96
CA ILE A 127 3.98 5.13 -0.40
C ILE A 127 4.69 5.37 0.93
N THR A 128 4.05 4.92 2.02
CA THR A 128 4.54 5.13 3.39
C THR A 128 5.18 3.90 4.00
N LYS A 129 4.94 2.71 3.47
CA LYS A 129 5.46 1.45 4.03
C LYS A 129 6.29 0.67 2.99
N PRO A 130 7.43 1.23 2.52
CA PRO A 130 8.31 0.50 1.62
C PRO A 130 8.92 -0.72 2.32
N ILE A 131 9.45 -1.65 1.50
CA ILE A 131 10.31 -2.73 1.95
C ILE A 131 11.75 -2.26 1.76
N PRO A 132 12.47 -1.85 2.83
CA PRO A 132 13.75 -1.14 2.71
C PRO A 132 14.79 -1.84 1.84
N ALA A 133 14.89 -3.17 1.96
CA ALA A 133 15.85 -3.98 1.20
C ALA A 133 15.60 -3.99 -0.33
N THR A 134 14.43 -3.52 -0.78
CA THR A 134 14.06 -3.49 -2.21
C THR A 134 14.15 -2.10 -2.81
N VAL A 135 14.39 -1.07 -2.00
CA VAL A 135 14.45 0.32 -2.47
C VAL A 135 15.73 0.56 -3.24
N ARG A 136 15.59 1.06 -4.46
CA ARG A 136 16.68 1.32 -5.39
C ARG A 136 16.54 2.74 -5.95
N PRO A 137 17.10 3.76 -5.31
CA PRO A 137 17.03 5.13 -5.83
C PRO A 137 18.04 5.36 -6.95
N ALA A 138 17.72 6.32 -7.84
CA ALA A 138 18.64 6.79 -8.85
C ALA A 138 18.62 8.32 -8.96
N LEU A 139 19.76 8.90 -9.35
CA LEU A 139 19.96 10.31 -9.64
C LEU A 139 20.39 10.45 -11.11
N GLY A 140 19.60 11.18 -11.91
CA GLY A 140 19.86 11.32 -13.35
C GLY A 140 19.96 9.98 -14.09
N GLY A 141 19.19 8.98 -13.66
CA GLY A 141 19.18 7.62 -14.21
C GLY A 141 20.27 6.68 -13.67
N LEU A 142 21.19 7.16 -12.83
CA LEU A 142 22.27 6.34 -12.24
C LEU A 142 21.88 5.86 -10.85
N GLU A 143 21.82 4.52 -10.67
CA GLU A 143 21.48 3.90 -9.39
C GLU A 143 22.46 4.29 -8.28
N GLN A 144 21.94 4.71 -7.15
CA GLN A 144 22.70 5.03 -5.94
C GLN A 144 22.68 3.83 -5.01
N ARG A 145 23.86 3.25 -4.73
CA ARG A 145 23.99 2.06 -3.86
C ARG A 145 24.30 2.41 -2.42
N GLU A 146 24.71 3.65 -2.18
CA GLU A 146 25.11 4.20 -0.87
C GLU A 146 24.81 5.69 -0.83
N GLY A 147 25.01 6.34 0.33
CA GLY A 147 24.77 7.78 0.50
C GLY A 147 23.29 8.15 0.65
N TRP A 148 22.47 7.21 1.07
CA TRP A 148 21.06 7.44 1.37
C TRP A 148 20.51 6.42 2.36
N VAL A 149 19.39 6.79 3.01
CA VAL A 149 18.59 5.90 3.85
C VAL A 149 17.11 6.08 3.53
N VAL A 150 16.31 5.05 3.77
CA VAL A 150 14.85 5.12 3.66
C VAL A 150 14.22 4.90 5.03
N ASP A 151 13.25 5.75 5.38
CA ASP A 151 12.42 5.54 6.55
C ASP A 151 11.31 4.52 6.20
N PRO A 152 11.28 3.34 6.84
CA PRO A 152 10.30 2.30 6.55
C PRO A 152 8.87 2.65 6.99
N LEU A 153 8.68 3.67 7.82
CA LEU A 153 7.36 4.07 8.32
C LEU A 153 6.74 5.22 7.53
N THR A 154 7.55 6.09 6.96
CA THR A 154 7.07 7.25 6.20
C THR A 154 7.30 7.12 4.69
N GLY A 155 8.22 6.26 4.27
CA GLY A 155 8.62 6.13 2.86
C GLY A 155 9.43 7.32 2.34
N LEU A 156 10.02 8.11 3.22
CA LEU A 156 10.96 9.16 2.85
C LEU A 156 12.34 8.55 2.59
N ILE A 157 12.93 8.87 1.43
CA ILE A 157 14.34 8.64 1.15
C ILE A 157 15.10 9.91 1.54
N HIS A 158 16.13 9.76 2.36
CA HIS A 158 17.04 10.83 2.75
C HIS A 158 18.40 10.58 2.12
N PHE A 159 18.86 11.50 1.27
CA PHE A 159 20.19 11.50 0.71
C PHE A 159 21.16 12.24 1.65
N ASP A 160 22.36 11.70 1.82
CA ASP A 160 23.43 12.34 2.64
C ASP A 160 23.89 13.66 2.01
N THR A 161 23.88 13.71 0.68
CA THR A 161 24.18 14.90 -0.11
C THR A 161 22.97 15.29 -0.97
N PRO A 162 22.55 16.56 -0.96
CA PRO A 162 21.44 17.00 -1.79
C PRO A 162 21.66 16.67 -3.27
N PRO A 163 20.71 16.06 -3.96
CA PRO A 163 20.78 15.86 -5.42
C PRO A 163 20.98 17.19 -6.15
N GLY A 164 21.94 17.22 -7.05
CA GLY A 164 22.28 18.42 -7.82
C GLY A 164 21.08 19.04 -8.54
N ARG A 165 21.14 20.35 -8.76
CA ARG A 165 20.06 21.10 -9.42
C ARG A 165 19.77 20.52 -10.82
N GLY A 166 18.50 20.17 -11.06
CA GLY A 166 18.04 19.58 -12.30
C GLY A 166 18.21 18.06 -12.39
N ALA A 167 18.86 17.41 -11.40
CA ALA A 167 18.97 15.96 -11.39
C ALA A 167 17.60 15.33 -11.13
N GLU A 168 17.17 14.44 -12.04
CA GLU A 168 15.95 13.66 -11.83
C GLU A 168 16.19 12.65 -10.70
N VAL A 169 15.28 12.62 -9.71
CA VAL A 169 15.28 11.67 -8.61
C VAL A 169 14.21 10.64 -8.85
N THR A 170 14.60 9.38 -8.98
CA THR A 170 13.70 8.26 -9.23
C THR A 170 13.96 7.13 -8.24
N ALA A 171 13.02 6.18 -8.11
CA ALA A 171 13.26 4.95 -7.37
C ALA A 171 12.41 3.79 -7.87
N GLY A 172 12.95 2.57 -7.72
CA GLY A 172 12.22 1.31 -7.76
C GLY A 172 12.11 0.69 -6.38
N PHE A 173 10.99 0.03 -6.08
CA PHE A 173 10.74 -0.52 -4.74
C PHE A 173 9.57 -1.50 -4.70
N GLU A 174 9.54 -2.34 -3.65
CA GLU A 174 8.33 -3.00 -3.17
C GLU A 174 7.79 -2.26 -1.95
N PHE A 175 6.48 -2.41 -1.70
CA PHE A 175 5.82 -1.77 -0.57
C PHE A 175 4.64 -2.57 -0.04
N ASP A 176 4.32 -2.33 1.21
CA ASP A 176 3.09 -2.76 1.86
C ASP A 176 2.08 -1.61 1.94
N VAL A 177 0.84 -1.96 2.17
CA VAL A 177 -0.24 -1.02 2.47
C VAL A 177 -0.40 -0.95 3.99
N PRO A 178 -0.40 0.24 4.61
CA PRO A 178 -0.76 0.38 6.00
C PRO A 178 -2.27 0.14 6.16
N VAL A 179 -2.64 -0.86 6.94
CA VAL A 179 -4.04 -1.26 7.13
C VAL A 179 -4.38 -1.48 8.60
N ARG A 180 -5.66 -1.58 8.89
CA ARG A 180 -6.23 -2.15 10.12
C ARG A 180 -7.35 -3.11 9.78
N PHE A 181 -7.76 -3.94 10.72
CA PHE A 181 -9.03 -4.63 10.58
C PHE A 181 -10.18 -3.61 10.51
N ASP A 182 -11.22 -3.92 9.77
CA ASP A 182 -12.43 -3.08 9.65
C ASP A 182 -13.63 -3.71 10.40
N THR A 183 -13.31 -4.48 11.43
CA THR A 183 -14.25 -5.10 12.35
C THR A 183 -13.60 -5.35 13.71
N ASP A 184 -14.38 -5.28 14.78
CA ASP A 184 -13.99 -5.74 16.13
C ASP A 184 -14.48 -7.16 16.44
N LEU A 185 -15.09 -7.82 15.45
CA LEU A 185 -15.60 -9.17 15.60
C LEU A 185 -15.26 -10.02 14.39
N ILE A 186 -14.49 -11.09 14.60
CA ILE A 186 -14.29 -12.16 13.62
C ILE A 186 -15.17 -13.34 14.02
N GLN A 187 -16.15 -13.68 13.18
CA GLN A 187 -17.02 -14.83 13.38
C GLN A 187 -16.50 -16.02 12.60
N VAL A 188 -16.15 -17.09 13.30
CA VAL A 188 -15.67 -18.33 12.71
C VAL A 188 -16.56 -19.47 13.19
N SER A 189 -17.09 -20.26 12.23
CA SER A 189 -17.71 -21.54 12.49
C SER A 189 -16.81 -22.65 11.95
N VAL A 190 -16.26 -23.48 12.81
CA VAL A 190 -15.40 -24.60 12.40
C VAL A 190 -16.17 -25.58 11.51
N ALA A 191 -17.45 -25.84 11.82
CA ALA A 191 -18.30 -26.71 11.00
C ALA A 191 -18.56 -26.13 9.61
N SER A 192 -18.89 -24.85 9.52
CA SER A 192 -19.07 -24.17 8.24
C SER A 192 -17.78 -24.09 7.44
N PHE A 193 -16.65 -23.84 8.10
CA PHE A 193 -15.35 -23.80 7.44
C PHE A 193 -14.97 -25.16 6.84
N GLN A 194 -15.20 -26.27 7.56
CA GLN A 194 -15.02 -27.61 7.04
C GLN A 194 -15.96 -27.95 5.89
N ALA A 195 -17.12 -27.28 5.80
CA ALA A 195 -18.05 -27.37 4.69
C ALA A 195 -17.70 -26.45 3.49
N GLY A 196 -16.60 -25.70 3.58
CA GLY A 196 -16.12 -24.80 2.52
C GLY A 196 -16.55 -23.34 2.66
N GLU A 197 -17.26 -22.97 3.74
CA GLU A 197 -17.57 -21.57 4.03
C GLU A 197 -16.37 -20.90 4.71
N VAL A 198 -15.98 -19.72 4.23
CA VAL A 198 -14.87 -18.94 4.79
C VAL A 198 -15.40 -17.75 5.60
N PRO A 199 -14.77 -17.41 6.74
CA PRO A 199 -15.17 -16.25 7.52
C PRO A 199 -14.88 -14.96 6.75
N ARG A 200 -15.67 -13.92 6.99
CA ARG A 200 -15.41 -12.59 6.48
C ARG A 200 -14.40 -11.88 7.38
N VAL A 201 -13.30 -11.40 6.79
CA VAL A 201 -12.21 -10.72 7.51
C VAL A 201 -11.88 -9.41 6.80
N PRO A 202 -12.70 -8.35 7.01
CA PRO A 202 -12.51 -7.09 6.33
C PRO A 202 -11.29 -6.34 6.88
N VAL A 203 -10.49 -5.83 5.95
CA VAL A 203 -9.27 -5.05 6.20
C VAL A 203 -9.34 -3.77 5.38
N ILE A 204 -8.94 -2.65 5.95
CA ILE A 204 -9.01 -1.35 5.30
C ILE A 204 -7.73 -0.55 5.49
N GLU A 205 -7.31 0.15 4.43
CA GLU A 205 -6.16 1.05 4.45
C GLU A 205 -6.38 2.19 5.45
N VAL A 206 -5.36 2.47 6.25
CA VAL A 206 -5.32 3.64 7.13
C VAL A 206 -4.44 4.72 6.53
N ARG A 207 -4.81 5.97 6.77
CA ARG A 207 -4.00 7.15 6.44
C ARG A 207 -3.41 7.67 7.74
N GLU A 208 -2.11 7.77 7.76
CA GLU A 208 -1.32 8.31 8.88
C GLU A 208 -0.87 9.74 8.59
#